data_61f69dd9b7850d35f9511b6371357195
#
_entry.id   61f69dd9b7850d35f9511b6371357195
#
_cell.length_a   1.000
_cell.length_b   1.000
_cell.length_c   1.000
_cell.angle_alpha   90.00
_cell.angle_beta   90.00
_cell.angle_gamma   90.00
#
_symmetry.space_group_name_H-M   'P 1'
#
loop_
_entity.id
_entity.type
_entity.pdbx_description
1 polymer ?
#
loop_
_entity_poly.entity_id
_entity_poly.type
_entity_poly.pdbx_seq_one_letter_code
_entity_poly.pdbx_strand_id
1 'polypeptide(L)'
;MQAREVLVTGYGLVAPTALDAASLFTTISENRSCIRQHPAFVELGFANPAAGFIDEQQWQVIAAAFPGDLQTTSRQEWLAHYVARQALAHAGLADGAFARVASGIFVGANKYCMSGDLRDASRYMDDQGRVDLDQYLDNHTLSGGAFARRVDQQTRHLAEWLGVRDHISTHSDACAAGTMAHRQRLSSDRPWRDRPGVVWRGGVDGP
;
A
#
# COMPACT_ATOMS: atom_id res chain seq x y z
N MET A 1 -0.67 -36.80 -7.23
CA MET A 1 -0.01 -35.49 -7.33
C MET A 1 0.69 -35.21 -6.01
N GLN A 2 2.01 -35.11 -6.01
CA GLN A 2 2.73 -34.64 -4.82
C GLN A 2 2.35 -33.20 -4.53
N ALA A 3 1.96 -32.91 -3.30
CA ALA A 3 1.73 -31.53 -2.85
C ALA A 3 3.07 -30.78 -2.95
N ARG A 4 3.13 -29.67 -3.68
CA ARG A 4 4.32 -28.83 -3.74
C ARG A 4 4.41 -28.01 -2.45
N GLU A 5 5.58 -27.96 -1.89
CA GLU A 5 5.86 -27.13 -0.73
C GLU A 5 6.03 -25.66 -1.18
N VAL A 6 5.35 -24.76 -0.48
CA VAL A 6 5.47 -23.31 -0.69
C VAL A 6 6.14 -22.71 0.55
N LEU A 7 7.26 -22.04 0.34
CA LEU A 7 8.05 -21.44 1.42
C LEU A 7 7.87 -19.92 1.42
N VAL A 8 7.75 -19.35 2.62
CA VAL A 8 7.87 -17.91 2.86
C VAL A 8 9.33 -17.62 3.16
N THR A 9 10.02 -16.97 2.24
CA THR A 9 11.45 -16.66 2.35
C THR A 9 11.74 -15.30 2.96
N GLY A 10 10.78 -14.37 2.90
CA GLY A 10 10.92 -13.04 3.46
C GLY A 10 9.58 -12.42 3.79
N TYR A 11 9.59 -11.54 4.76
CA TYR A 11 8.43 -10.74 5.17
C TYR A 11 8.84 -9.34 5.58
N GLY A 12 7.90 -8.42 5.51
CA GLY A 12 8.02 -7.07 6.02
C GLY A 12 6.67 -6.60 6.53
N LEU A 13 6.67 -5.64 7.44
CA LEU A 13 5.45 -5.05 7.97
C LEU A 13 5.66 -3.61 8.45
N VAL A 14 4.56 -2.89 8.51
CA VAL A 14 4.44 -1.60 9.21
C VAL A 14 3.14 -1.61 9.99
N ALA A 15 3.19 -1.13 11.19
CA ALA A 15 2.02 -0.92 12.04
C ALA A 15 2.14 0.42 12.78
N PRO A 16 1.06 0.97 13.34
CA PRO A 16 1.17 2.10 14.24
C PRO A 16 2.19 1.81 15.35
N THR A 17 3.14 2.71 15.57
CA THR A 17 4.27 2.56 16.53
C THR A 17 5.34 1.51 16.18
N ALA A 18 5.26 0.82 15.04
CA ALA A 18 6.23 -0.19 14.65
C ALA A 18 6.55 -0.12 13.15
N LEU A 19 7.82 0.00 12.81
CA LEU A 19 8.29 0.06 11.43
C LEU A 19 8.83 -1.29 10.92
N ASP A 20 8.91 -2.29 11.79
CA ASP A 20 9.38 -3.65 11.50
C ASP A 20 8.77 -4.68 12.47
N ALA A 21 9.02 -5.95 12.18
CA ALA A 21 8.48 -7.06 12.98
C ALA A 21 9.03 -7.10 14.41
N ALA A 22 10.28 -6.73 14.62
CA ALA A 22 10.91 -6.76 15.94
C ALA A 22 10.29 -5.69 16.86
N SER A 23 10.12 -4.47 16.36
CA SER A 23 9.48 -3.37 17.11
C SER A 23 7.99 -3.65 17.37
N LEU A 24 7.28 -4.29 16.41
CA LEU A 24 5.90 -4.73 16.65
C LEU A 24 5.83 -5.79 17.75
N PHE A 25 6.71 -6.80 17.68
CA PHE A 25 6.76 -7.86 18.69
C PHE A 25 7.03 -7.28 20.08
N THR A 26 7.97 -6.33 20.21
CA THR A 26 8.25 -5.62 21.45
C THR A 26 7.01 -4.89 21.96
N THR A 27 6.33 -4.12 21.09
CA THR A 27 5.10 -3.40 21.44
C THR A 27 4.02 -4.34 22.01
N ILE A 28 3.84 -5.51 21.38
CA ILE A 28 2.86 -6.51 21.81
C ILE A 28 3.29 -7.17 23.12
N SER A 29 4.58 -7.56 23.24
CA SER A 29 5.11 -8.23 24.45
C SER A 29 5.05 -7.37 25.67
N GLU A 30 5.20 -6.05 25.51
CA GLU A 30 5.09 -5.08 26.59
C GLU A 30 3.65 -4.62 26.83
N ASN A 31 2.67 -5.22 26.14
CA ASN A 31 1.25 -4.87 26.22
C ASN A 31 0.99 -3.36 26.02
N ARG A 32 1.76 -2.73 25.13
CA ARG A 32 1.59 -1.32 24.77
C ARG A 32 0.52 -1.15 23.72
N SER A 33 -0.47 -0.29 23.98
CA SER A 33 -1.47 0.07 22.98
C SER A 33 -0.89 1.03 21.94
N CYS A 34 -1.18 0.78 20.67
CA CYS A 34 -0.90 1.71 19.58
C CYS A 34 -2.06 2.69 19.31
N ILE A 35 -3.18 2.56 20.06
CA ILE A 35 -4.32 3.47 19.95
C ILE A 35 -4.04 4.69 20.83
N ARG A 36 -4.07 5.87 20.21
CA ARG A 36 -3.82 7.15 20.85
C ARG A 36 -4.68 8.24 20.23
N GLN A 37 -4.74 9.41 20.84
CA GLN A 37 -5.47 10.54 20.26
C GLN A 37 -4.81 10.99 18.95
N HIS A 38 -5.60 11.00 17.86
CA HIS A 38 -5.15 11.49 16.57
C HIS A 38 -5.24 13.02 16.55
N PRO A 39 -4.14 13.76 16.27
CA PRO A 39 -4.14 15.22 16.37
C PRO A 39 -5.23 15.90 15.52
N ALA A 40 -5.40 15.49 14.28
CA ALA A 40 -6.44 16.05 13.42
C ALA A 40 -7.87 15.75 13.91
N PHE A 41 -8.11 14.61 14.54
CA PHE A 41 -9.42 14.30 15.12
C PHE A 41 -9.72 15.15 16.34
N VAL A 42 -8.70 15.45 17.16
CA VAL A 42 -8.83 16.39 18.27
C VAL A 42 -9.15 17.79 17.76
N GLU A 43 -8.39 18.26 16.75
CA GLU A 43 -8.60 19.58 16.14
C GLU A 43 -9.99 19.74 15.52
N LEU A 44 -10.47 18.70 14.84
CA LEU A 44 -11.80 18.65 14.23
C LEU A 44 -12.93 18.41 15.23
N GLY A 45 -12.65 18.23 16.52
CA GLY A 45 -13.66 18.07 17.56
C GLY A 45 -14.42 16.74 17.51
N PHE A 46 -13.79 15.66 17.03
CA PHE A 46 -14.41 14.34 17.04
C PHE A 46 -14.70 13.90 18.49
N ALA A 47 -15.88 13.34 18.73
CA ALA A 47 -16.27 12.84 20.04
C ALA A 47 -15.37 11.70 20.55
N ASN A 48 -14.81 10.90 19.64
CA ASN A 48 -13.79 9.90 19.94
C ASN A 48 -12.60 10.10 19.00
N PRO A 49 -11.55 10.80 19.41
CA PRO A 49 -10.37 11.06 18.61
C PRO A 49 -9.35 9.92 18.64
N ALA A 50 -9.65 8.78 19.27
CA ALA A 50 -8.71 7.67 19.40
C ALA A 50 -8.58 6.86 18.12
N ALA A 51 -7.35 6.67 17.64
CA ALA A 51 -7.03 5.88 16.46
C ALA A 51 -5.64 5.22 16.58
N GLY A 52 -5.45 4.11 15.85
CA GLY A 52 -4.12 3.60 15.52
C GLY A 52 -3.66 4.25 14.21
N PHE A 53 -2.57 5.00 14.23
CA PHE A 53 -2.07 5.69 13.05
C PHE A 53 -0.53 5.71 12.99
N ILE A 54 -0.02 5.81 11.78
CA ILE A 54 1.40 6.05 11.49
C ILE A 54 1.65 7.54 11.72
N ASP A 55 2.55 7.88 12.63
CA ASP A 55 2.86 9.26 12.93
C ASP A 55 3.82 9.90 11.93
N GLU A 56 4.02 11.21 12.07
CA GLU A 56 4.84 11.98 11.14
C GLU A 56 6.29 11.51 11.10
N GLN A 57 6.86 11.10 12.23
CA GLN A 57 8.23 10.57 12.27
C GLN A 57 8.34 9.25 11.51
N GLN A 58 7.36 8.36 11.68
CA GLN A 58 7.29 7.11 10.93
C GLN A 58 7.11 7.39 9.43
N TRP A 59 6.25 8.36 9.06
CA TRP A 59 6.08 8.75 7.66
C TRP A 59 7.36 9.31 7.05
N GLN A 60 8.15 10.08 7.78
CA GLN A 60 9.45 10.57 7.30
C GLN A 60 10.42 9.42 6.99
N VAL A 61 10.48 8.41 7.86
CA VAL A 61 11.32 7.22 7.63
C VAL A 61 10.85 6.44 6.39
N ILE A 62 9.53 6.24 6.26
CA ILE A 62 8.94 5.53 5.12
C ILE A 62 9.19 6.31 3.81
N ALA A 63 8.95 7.62 3.82
CA ALA A 63 9.17 8.48 2.67
C ALA A 63 10.64 8.53 2.23
N ALA A 64 11.57 8.60 3.18
CA ALA A 64 13.00 8.59 2.89
C ALA A 64 13.49 7.28 2.22
N ALA A 65 12.78 6.18 2.45
CA ALA A 65 13.07 4.90 1.82
C ALA A 65 12.41 4.71 0.44
N PHE A 66 11.52 5.62 0.03
CA PHE A 66 10.80 5.52 -1.23
C PHE A 66 11.69 5.97 -2.41
N PRO A 67 11.81 5.18 -3.49
CA PRO A 67 12.71 5.50 -4.59
C PRO A 67 12.13 6.49 -5.61
N GLY A 68 10.86 6.83 -5.50
CA GLY A 68 10.12 7.64 -6.47
C GLY A 68 9.85 9.07 -6.00
N ASP A 69 9.10 9.80 -6.83
CA ASP A 69 8.67 11.16 -6.51
C ASP A 69 7.47 11.14 -5.54
N LEU A 70 7.69 11.69 -4.36
CA LEU A 70 6.69 11.77 -3.30
C LEU A 70 5.47 12.65 -3.66
N GLN A 71 5.63 13.59 -4.61
CA GLN A 71 4.55 14.50 -5.00
C GLN A 71 3.51 13.82 -5.89
N THR A 72 3.93 12.84 -6.66
CA THR A 72 3.08 12.16 -7.65
C THR A 72 2.57 10.80 -7.18
N THR A 73 3.00 10.35 -5.99
CA THR A 73 2.68 9.04 -5.44
C THR A 73 1.87 9.12 -4.15
N SER A 74 1.19 8.02 -3.81
CA SER A 74 0.37 7.93 -2.61
C SER A 74 1.16 7.37 -1.42
N ARG A 75 0.69 7.64 -0.20
CA ARG A 75 1.22 7.02 1.01
C ARG A 75 1.12 5.49 0.98
N GLN A 76 0.11 4.93 0.29
CA GLN A 76 -0.01 3.48 0.09
C GLN A 76 1.14 2.92 -0.74
N GLU A 77 1.59 3.64 -1.77
CA GLU A 77 2.75 3.25 -2.56
C GLU A 77 4.03 3.28 -1.72
N TRP A 78 4.21 4.29 -0.87
CA TRP A 78 5.37 4.36 0.02
C TRP A 78 5.39 3.18 1.00
N LEU A 79 4.24 2.85 1.60
CA LEU A 79 4.10 1.67 2.47
C LEU A 79 4.42 0.38 1.74
N ALA A 80 3.89 0.20 0.52
CA ALA A 80 4.12 -0.99 -0.28
C ALA A 80 5.61 -1.20 -0.57
N HIS A 81 6.30 -0.14 -0.98
CA HIS A 81 7.75 -0.17 -1.22
C HIS A 81 8.54 -0.44 0.06
N TYR A 82 8.18 0.24 1.15
CA TYR A 82 8.88 0.08 2.43
C TYR A 82 8.80 -1.37 2.94
N VAL A 83 7.60 -1.95 2.94
CA VAL A 83 7.38 -3.34 3.35
C VAL A 83 8.05 -4.33 2.40
N ALA A 84 8.01 -4.07 1.08
CA ALA A 84 8.68 -4.93 0.10
C ALA A 84 10.21 -4.93 0.27
N ARG A 85 10.83 -3.78 0.57
CA ARG A 85 12.26 -3.69 0.87
C ARG A 85 12.65 -4.49 2.10
N GLN A 86 11.84 -4.44 3.16
CA GLN A 86 12.05 -5.29 4.34
C GLN A 86 12.00 -6.78 3.97
N ALA A 87 10.99 -7.18 3.18
CA ALA A 87 10.83 -8.57 2.76
C ALA A 87 12.01 -9.05 1.89
N LEU A 88 12.51 -8.20 0.98
CA LEU A 88 13.70 -8.48 0.19
C LEU A 88 14.95 -8.63 1.07
N ALA A 89 15.17 -7.69 1.97
CA ALA A 89 16.32 -7.73 2.90
C ALA A 89 16.28 -8.98 3.77
N HIS A 90 15.09 -9.33 4.30
CA HIS A 90 14.90 -10.54 5.10
C HIS A 90 15.15 -11.82 4.28
N ALA A 91 14.82 -11.82 2.99
CA ALA A 91 15.08 -12.93 2.07
C ALA A 91 16.52 -12.96 1.52
N GLY A 92 17.36 -11.99 1.84
CA GLY A 92 18.70 -11.83 1.27
C GLY A 92 18.70 -11.46 -0.22
N LEU A 93 17.66 -10.78 -0.69
CA LEU A 93 17.48 -10.36 -2.09
C LEU A 93 17.72 -8.85 -2.24
N ALA A 94 18.20 -8.45 -3.41
CA ALA A 94 18.41 -7.05 -3.79
C ALA A 94 17.24 -6.48 -4.60
N ASP A 95 17.23 -5.17 -4.80
CA ASP A 95 16.33 -4.49 -5.71
C ASP A 95 16.43 -5.08 -7.12
N GLY A 96 15.31 -5.24 -7.80
CA GLY A 96 15.30 -5.86 -9.14
C GLY A 96 15.57 -7.37 -9.17
N ALA A 97 15.54 -8.06 -8.02
CA ALA A 97 15.86 -9.50 -7.92
C ALA A 97 15.03 -10.39 -8.87
N PHE A 98 13.86 -9.91 -9.27
CA PHE A 98 12.95 -10.68 -10.12
C PHE A 98 13.08 -10.37 -11.63
N ALA A 99 13.98 -9.47 -12.04
CA ALA A 99 14.10 -9.04 -13.43
C ALA A 99 14.48 -10.16 -14.42
N ARG A 100 15.15 -11.21 -13.95
CA ARG A 100 15.65 -12.33 -14.76
C ARG A 100 15.02 -13.68 -14.41
N VAL A 101 14.07 -13.68 -13.51
CA VAL A 101 13.36 -14.89 -13.10
C VAL A 101 11.87 -14.73 -13.38
N ALA A 102 11.26 -15.80 -13.77
CA ALA A 102 9.83 -15.81 -13.99
C ALA A 102 9.10 -15.65 -12.65
N SER A 103 8.35 -14.57 -12.52
CA SER A 103 7.83 -14.09 -11.24
C SER A 103 6.45 -13.47 -11.35
N GLY A 104 5.77 -13.35 -10.23
CA GLY A 104 4.48 -12.68 -10.16
C GLY A 104 4.35 -11.82 -8.90
N ILE A 105 3.56 -10.75 -9.01
CA ILE A 105 3.19 -9.89 -7.90
C ILE A 105 1.68 -9.91 -7.71
N PHE A 106 1.25 -10.07 -6.47
CA PHE A 106 -0.15 -10.12 -6.05
C PHE A 106 -0.34 -9.14 -4.91
N VAL A 107 -1.11 -8.09 -5.16
CA VAL A 107 -1.35 -7.04 -4.18
C VAL A 107 -2.81 -7.02 -3.80
N GLY A 108 -3.09 -7.13 -2.49
CA GLY A 108 -4.38 -6.79 -1.94
C GLY A 108 -4.38 -5.31 -1.59
N ALA A 109 -5.10 -4.51 -2.35
CA ALA A 109 -5.25 -3.08 -2.12
C ALA A 109 -6.65 -2.76 -1.62
N ASN A 110 -6.76 -1.75 -0.76
CA ASN A 110 -8.07 -1.18 -0.47
C ASN A 110 -8.57 -0.39 -1.70
N LYS A 111 -9.87 -0.16 -1.74
CA LYS A 111 -10.42 0.79 -2.70
C LYS A 111 -9.58 2.05 -2.63
N TYR A 112 -9.23 2.53 -3.80
CA TYR A 112 -8.45 3.71 -4.07
C TYR A 112 -8.51 4.75 -2.94
N CYS A 113 -7.35 5.21 -2.50
CA CYS A 113 -7.26 6.30 -1.55
C CYS A 113 -7.70 7.61 -2.24
N MET A 114 -8.97 7.96 -2.06
CA MET A 114 -9.57 9.17 -2.62
C MET A 114 -9.05 10.47 -1.97
N SER A 115 -8.12 10.38 -1.02
CA SER A 115 -7.66 11.55 -0.26
C SER A 115 -7.07 12.64 -1.16
N GLY A 116 -6.34 12.27 -2.20
CA GLY A 116 -5.84 13.21 -3.21
C GLY A 116 -6.96 13.83 -4.02
N ASP A 117 -7.89 13.03 -4.48
CA ASP A 117 -9.00 13.48 -5.35
C ASP A 117 -10.03 14.29 -4.57
N LEU A 118 -10.32 13.91 -3.32
CA LEU A 118 -11.18 14.71 -2.46
C LEU A 118 -10.55 16.06 -2.12
N ARG A 119 -9.24 16.11 -1.88
CA ARG A 119 -8.50 17.33 -1.64
C ARG A 119 -8.47 18.22 -2.88
N ASP A 120 -8.34 17.64 -4.05
CA ASP A 120 -8.40 18.37 -5.31
C ASP A 120 -9.82 18.84 -5.61
N ALA A 121 -10.84 18.01 -5.41
CA ALA A 121 -12.23 18.39 -5.56
C ALA A 121 -12.65 19.49 -4.55
N SER A 122 -12.12 19.50 -3.34
CA SER A 122 -12.43 20.51 -2.33
C SER A 122 -12.02 21.92 -2.73
N ARG A 123 -11.06 22.08 -3.66
CA ARG A 123 -10.67 23.38 -4.21
C ARG A 123 -11.75 24.03 -5.08
N TYR A 124 -12.67 23.23 -5.56
CA TYR A 124 -13.79 23.63 -6.42
C TYR A 124 -15.13 23.55 -5.69
N MET A 125 -15.08 23.42 -4.35
CA MET A 125 -16.26 23.29 -3.51
C MET A 125 -16.71 24.68 -3.00
N ASP A 126 -18.00 24.96 -3.09
CA ASP A 126 -18.59 26.18 -2.53
C ASP A 126 -18.83 26.04 -1.01
N ASP A 127 -19.26 27.15 -0.39
CA ASP A 127 -19.56 27.21 1.06
C ASP A 127 -20.71 26.28 1.49
N GLN A 128 -21.48 25.75 0.54
CA GLN A 128 -22.55 24.77 0.77
C GLN A 128 -22.11 23.32 0.53
N GLY A 129 -20.82 23.09 0.26
CA GLY A 129 -20.27 21.77 0.01
C GLY A 129 -20.58 21.19 -1.39
N ARG A 130 -20.98 22.03 -2.36
CA ARG A 130 -21.24 21.61 -3.74
C ARG A 130 -19.99 21.83 -4.58
N VAL A 131 -19.62 20.81 -5.36
CA VAL A 131 -18.47 20.89 -6.26
C VAL A 131 -18.90 21.47 -7.62
N ASP A 132 -18.19 22.48 -8.10
CA ASP A 132 -18.28 22.94 -9.48
C ASP A 132 -17.60 21.91 -10.38
N LEU A 133 -18.43 21.01 -10.93
CA LEU A 133 -17.95 19.88 -11.74
C LEU A 133 -17.37 20.35 -13.08
N ASP A 134 -17.88 21.40 -13.68
CA ASP A 134 -17.40 21.89 -14.97
C ASP A 134 -15.98 22.45 -14.79
N GLN A 135 -15.78 23.29 -13.80
CA GLN A 135 -14.46 23.83 -13.48
C GLN A 135 -13.47 22.75 -13.04
N TYR A 136 -13.93 21.76 -12.25
CA TYR A 136 -13.13 20.62 -11.85
C TYR A 136 -12.68 19.79 -13.07
N LEU A 137 -13.61 19.46 -13.97
CA LEU A 137 -13.32 18.68 -15.18
C LEU A 137 -12.40 19.40 -16.15
N ASP A 138 -12.63 20.70 -16.39
CA ASP A 138 -11.80 21.49 -17.29
C ASP A 138 -10.34 21.56 -16.84
N ASN A 139 -10.11 21.66 -15.53
CA ASN A 139 -8.76 21.70 -14.97
C ASN A 139 -8.08 20.32 -14.90
N HIS A 140 -8.86 19.23 -14.89
CA HIS A 140 -8.32 17.88 -14.72
C HIS A 140 -8.21 17.06 -16.01
N THR A 141 -9.01 17.34 -17.03
CA THR A 141 -8.91 16.68 -18.33
C THR A 141 -7.62 17.03 -19.08
N LEU A 142 -7.09 18.22 -18.88
CA LEU A 142 -5.85 18.68 -19.53
C LEU A 142 -4.56 18.17 -18.85
N SER A 143 -4.63 17.78 -17.58
CA SER A 143 -3.46 17.41 -16.77
C SER A 143 -3.33 15.93 -16.46
N GLY A 144 -4.20 15.07 -17.00
CA GLY A 144 -4.22 13.65 -16.63
C GLY A 144 -4.61 13.40 -15.16
N GLY A 145 -5.39 14.33 -14.59
CA GLY A 145 -5.69 14.44 -13.17
C GLY A 145 -6.26 13.21 -12.46
N ALA A 146 -7.00 13.44 -11.41
CA ALA A 146 -7.46 12.46 -10.42
C ALA A 146 -8.09 11.18 -10.99
N PHE A 147 -8.81 11.27 -12.10
CA PHE A 147 -9.39 10.12 -12.80
C PHE A 147 -8.34 9.23 -13.52
N ALA A 148 -7.12 9.70 -13.68
CA ALA A 148 -6.03 8.91 -14.26
C ALA A 148 -5.39 7.95 -13.24
N ARG A 149 -5.63 8.12 -11.95
CA ARG A 149 -5.09 7.25 -10.91
C ARG A 149 -5.87 5.93 -10.85
N ARG A 150 -5.18 4.86 -11.19
CA ARG A 150 -5.75 3.51 -11.27
C ARG A 150 -5.52 2.76 -9.97
N VAL A 151 -6.49 1.89 -9.60
CA VAL A 151 -6.37 1.00 -8.42
C VAL A 151 -5.12 0.12 -8.48
N ASP A 152 -4.68 -0.23 -9.68
CA ASP A 152 -3.50 -1.07 -9.93
C ASP A 152 -2.18 -0.29 -10.06
N GLN A 153 -2.19 1.03 -9.96
CA GLN A 153 -1.00 1.87 -10.16
C GLN A 153 0.14 1.50 -9.20
N GLN A 154 -0.16 1.39 -7.91
CA GLN A 154 0.83 0.98 -6.90
C GLN A 154 1.43 -0.41 -7.20
N THR A 155 0.61 -1.35 -7.69
CA THR A 155 1.09 -2.70 -8.03
C THR A 155 2.03 -2.65 -9.22
N ARG A 156 1.76 -1.81 -10.22
CA ARG A 156 2.61 -1.63 -11.39
C ARG A 156 3.95 -1.00 -11.04
N HIS A 157 3.94 0.09 -10.28
CA HIS A 157 5.18 0.75 -9.84
C HIS A 157 6.03 -0.20 -8.99
N LEU A 158 5.39 -0.97 -8.10
CA LEU A 158 6.09 -1.96 -7.31
C LEU A 158 6.65 -3.10 -8.18
N ALA A 159 5.90 -3.55 -9.20
CA ALA A 159 6.35 -4.56 -10.15
C ALA A 159 7.55 -4.08 -10.98
N GLU A 160 7.52 -2.85 -11.47
CA GLU A 160 8.63 -2.22 -12.20
C GLU A 160 9.90 -2.16 -11.35
N TRP A 161 9.79 -1.67 -10.13
CA TRP A 161 10.92 -1.59 -9.21
C TRP A 161 11.51 -2.96 -8.87
N LEU A 162 10.67 -3.98 -8.66
CA LEU A 162 11.09 -5.35 -8.38
C LEU A 162 11.58 -6.11 -9.62
N GLY A 163 11.31 -5.61 -10.82
CA GLY A 163 11.60 -6.29 -12.08
C GLY A 163 10.61 -7.40 -12.43
N VAL A 164 9.41 -7.44 -11.80
CA VAL A 164 8.38 -8.45 -12.06
C VAL A 164 7.65 -8.12 -13.36
N ARG A 165 7.56 -9.10 -14.28
CA ARG A 165 6.96 -8.90 -15.61
C ARG A 165 5.91 -9.94 -16.03
N ASP A 166 5.94 -11.14 -15.45
CA ASP A 166 5.12 -12.25 -15.97
C ASP A 166 3.68 -12.21 -15.48
N HIS A 167 3.46 -11.81 -14.23
CA HIS A 167 2.12 -11.74 -13.66
C HIS A 167 2.01 -10.58 -12.67
N ILE A 168 1.09 -9.67 -12.96
CA ILE A 168 0.78 -8.52 -12.11
C ILE A 168 -0.72 -8.55 -11.80
N SER A 169 -1.08 -8.64 -10.53
CA SER A 169 -2.46 -8.75 -10.09
C SER A 169 -2.75 -7.87 -8.88
N THR A 170 -3.83 -7.12 -8.96
CA THR A 170 -4.36 -6.32 -7.87
C THR A 170 -5.74 -6.81 -7.48
N HIS A 171 -5.93 -7.08 -6.20
CA HIS A 171 -7.20 -7.47 -5.60
C HIS A 171 -7.77 -6.32 -4.80
N SER A 172 -8.97 -5.88 -5.14
CA SER A 172 -9.68 -4.79 -4.47
C SER A 172 -10.96 -5.28 -3.78
N ASP A 173 -10.84 -6.39 -3.07
CA ASP A 173 -11.94 -7.10 -2.42
C ASP A 173 -12.15 -6.62 -0.96
N ALA A 174 -11.95 -5.34 -0.69
CA ALA A 174 -12.05 -4.74 0.63
C ALA A 174 -11.25 -5.53 1.68
N CYS A 175 -11.86 -5.92 2.79
CA CYS A 175 -11.19 -6.65 3.89
C CYS A 175 -10.59 -8.00 3.46
N ALA A 176 -11.11 -8.61 2.39
CA ALA A 176 -10.63 -9.89 1.88
C ALA A 176 -9.46 -9.77 0.89
N ALA A 177 -9.13 -8.57 0.41
CA ALA A 177 -8.18 -8.34 -0.67
C ALA A 177 -6.82 -9.03 -0.44
N GLY A 178 -6.24 -8.90 0.74
CA GLY A 178 -4.97 -9.55 1.08
C GLY A 178 -5.06 -11.07 1.06
N THR A 179 -6.12 -11.67 1.59
CA THR A 179 -6.32 -13.12 1.58
C THR A 179 -6.56 -13.64 0.15
N MET A 180 -7.29 -12.87 -0.68
CA MET A 180 -7.50 -13.22 -2.08
C MET A 180 -6.20 -13.19 -2.89
N ALA A 181 -5.34 -12.20 -2.66
CA ALA A 181 -4.01 -12.14 -3.25
C ALA A 181 -3.16 -13.37 -2.90
N HIS A 182 -3.13 -13.78 -1.63
CA HIS A 182 -2.45 -15.00 -1.19
C HIS A 182 -3.06 -16.25 -1.83
N ARG A 183 -4.39 -16.36 -1.82
CA ARG A 183 -5.11 -17.51 -2.39
C ARG A 183 -4.82 -17.66 -3.89
N GLN A 184 -4.87 -16.58 -4.64
CA GLN A 184 -4.59 -16.62 -6.08
C GLN A 184 -3.17 -17.12 -6.35
N ARG A 185 -2.20 -16.68 -5.56
CA ARG A 185 -0.81 -17.16 -5.67
C ARG A 185 -0.71 -18.67 -5.43
N LEU A 186 -1.45 -19.20 -4.47
CA LEU A 186 -1.41 -20.62 -4.09
C LEU A 186 -2.23 -21.52 -5.02
N SER A 187 -3.34 -21.03 -5.58
CA SER A 187 -4.36 -21.85 -6.26
C SER A 187 -4.26 -21.87 -7.78
N SER A 188 -3.37 -21.08 -8.40
CA SER A 188 -3.36 -21.04 -9.85
C SER A 188 -2.74 -22.28 -10.48
N ASP A 189 -3.45 -22.86 -11.43
CA ASP A 189 -3.05 -24.03 -12.22
C ASP A 189 -2.15 -23.70 -13.41
N ARG A 190 -1.73 -22.44 -13.52
CA ARG A 190 -0.94 -21.93 -14.64
C ARG A 190 0.56 -22.20 -14.48
N PRO A 191 1.37 -22.19 -15.57
CA PRO A 191 2.81 -22.48 -15.55
C PRO A 191 3.67 -21.67 -14.57
N TRP A 192 3.15 -20.54 -14.08
CA TRP A 192 3.83 -19.66 -13.10
C TRP A 192 3.70 -20.12 -11.63
N ARG A 193 2.95 -21.21 -11.34
CA ARG A 193 2.92 -21.83 -9.99
C ARG A 193 4.30 -22.15 -9.44
N ASP A 194 5.24 -22.42 -10.32
CA ASP A 194 6.59 -22.87 -9.98
C ASP A 194 7.58 -21.71 -9.85
N ARG A 195 7.09 -20.48 -9.89
CA ARG A 195 7.90 -19.28 -9.97
C ARG A 195 7.84 -18.47 -8.68
N PRO A 196 8.94 -17.81 -8.26
CA PRO A 196 8.91 -16.94 -7.11
C PRO A 196 7.89 -15.81 -7.29
N GLY A 197 7.28 -15.37 -6.22
CA GLY A 197 6.27 -14.32 -6.28
C GLY A 197 6.27 -13.46 -5.03
N VAL A 198 5.90 -12.22 -5.19
CA VAL A 198 5.71 -11.26 -4.11
C VAL A 198 4.22 -11.10 -3.85
N VAL A 199 3.84 -11.24 -2.59
CA VAL A 199 2.47 -10.96 -2.14
C VAL A 199 2.53 -9.84 -1.11
N TRP A 200 1.76 -8.79 -1.37
CA TRP A 200 1.63 -7.70 -0.44
C TRP A 200 0.16 -7.47 -0.04
N ARG A 201 -0.06 -7.16 1.22
CA ARG A 201 -1.37 -6.79 1.75
C ARG A 201 -1.32 -5.33 2.21
N GLY A 202 -2.08 -4.47 1.54
CA GLY A 202 -2.22 -3.07 1.92
C GLY A 202 -2.98 -2.90 3.23
N GLY A 203 -2.48 -2.03 4.07
CA GLY A 203 -3.22 -1.51 5.23
C GLY A 203 -4.23 -0.45 4.82
N VAL A 204 -5.17 -0.17 5.70
CA VAL A 204 -6.10 0.97 5.56
C VAL A 204 -5.37 2.24 5.94
N ASP A 205 -5.36 3.21 5.05
CA ASP A 205 -5.07 4.58 5.46
C ASP A 205 -6.28 5.08 6.26
N GLY A 206 -6.06 5.37 7.51
CA GLY A 206 -6.95 6.26 8.24
C GLY A 206 -6.84 7.68 7.66
N PRO A 207 -7.83 8.54 7.90
CA PRO A 207 -7.85 9.92 7.43
C PRO A 207 -6.63 10.72 7.89
#